data_e3705566d38d1bfbe94833be0a703c63
#
_entry.id   e3705566d38d1bfbe94833be0a703c63
#
_cell.length_a   1.000
_cell.length_b   1.000
_cell.length_c   1.000
_cell.angle_alpha   90.00
_cell.angle_beta   90.00
_cell.angle_gamma   90.00
#
_symmetry.space_group_name_H-M   'P 1'
#
loop_
_entity.id
_entity.type
_entity.pdbx_description
1 polymer ?
#
loop_
_entity_poly.entity_id
_entity_poly.type
_entity_poly.pdbx_seq_one_letter_code
_entity_poly.pdbx_strand_id
1 'polypeptide(L)'
;MLKIVLIVGVLLFNLVGVQAHEKEMDSLDNLVKRFEANPADPQTTIKLLKELKSQGKPSGDVVNKYFQTQQEADYLKDYNWSIIRDFVDDVNAPQIKYVFNNQSKFIQRFSKDDVFQKLDNVFVGHLERYYNSNRTEYNKYLDFLRNTGYEHYDVVSDYFYIKQLRAERKSEDYFYKARKLFRYFPENRKMIKEITDGALEIMNDVSRLKVIQLWAGKTVESKKDFDALYNYVLISNKCGFGDVAKKYAQIATSVAEQSSNQMLLEKAKKLNQLIN
;
A
#
# COMPACT_ATOMS: atom_id res chain seq x y z
N MET A 1 48.86 -53.93 37.36
CA MET A 1 49.40 -52.89 36.49
C MET A 1 48.50 -52.77 35.24
N LEU A 2 47.65 -51.85 35.25
CA LEU A 2 46.64 -51.64 34.18
C LEU A 2 47.17 -50.52 33.19
N LYS A 3 47.42 -50.93 31.97
CA LYS A 3 47.82 -49.97 30.93
C LYS A 3 46.60 -49.28 30.36
N ILE A 4 46.47 -48.00 30.60
CA ILE A 4 45.46 -47.08 29.98
C ILE A 4 45.96 -46.73 28.57
N VAL A 5 45.20 -47.15 27.54
CA VAL A 5 45.43 -46.76 26.16
C VAL A 5 44.56 -45.53 25.90
N LEU A 6 45.19 -44.41 25.67
CA LEU A 6 44.56 -43.13 25.31
C LEU A 6 44.27 -43.12 23.79
N ILE A 7 42.99 -43.26 23.40
CA ILE A 7 42.57 -43.11 22.01
C ILE A 7 42.26 -41.63 21.80
N VAL A 8 43.14 -40.93 21.10
CA VAL A 8 42.88 -39.56 20.61
C VAL A 8 42.05 -39.67 19.35
N GLY A 9 40.75 -39.46 19.45
CA GLY A 9 39.86 -39.34 18.32
C GLY A 9 39.96 -37.94 17.70
N VAL A 10 40.57 -37.85 16.53
CA VAL A 10 40.56 -36.65 15.72
C VAL A 10 39.22 -36.50 15.09
N LEU A 11 38.37 -35.63 15.65
CA LEU A 11 37.11 -35.18 15.04
C LEU A 11 37.45 -34.20 13.91
N LEU A 12 37.48 -34.73 12.69
CA LEU A 12 37.42 -33.92 11.48
C LEU A 12 36.02 -33.30 11.38
N PHE A 13 35.88 -32.07 11.82
CA PHE A 13 34.74 -31.25 11.48
C PHE A 13 34.79 -30.95 9.97
N ASN A 14 33.98 -31.67 9.20
CA ASN A 14 33.63 -31.24 7.86
C ASN A 14 32.83 -29.94 7.97
N LEU A 15 33.51 -28.80 7.80
CA LEU A 15 32.89 -27.53 7.48
C LEU A 15 32.31 -27.66 6.07
N VAL A 16 31.07 -28.16 6.02
CA VAL A 16 30.22 -27.96 4.86
C VAL A 16 29.96 -26.46 4.82
N GLY A 17 30.71 -25.78 3.95
CA GLY A 17 30.46 -24.38 3.64
C GLY A 17 29.05 -24.25 3.10
N VAL A 18 28.14 -23.82 3.95
CA VAL A 18 26.90 -23.19 3.50
C VAL A 18 27.32 -21.95 2.78
N GLN A 19 27.52 -22.04 1.46
CA GLN A 19 27.52 -20.87 0.59
C GLN A 19 26.12 -20.26 0.73
N ALA A 20 25.98 -19.32 1.66
CA ALA A 20 24.92 -18.35 1.59
C ALA A 20 25.04 -17.70 0.20
N HIS A 21 24.14 -18.04 -0.70
CA HIS A 21 23.90 -17.27 -1.90
C HIS A 21 23.50 -15.87 -1.39
N GLU A 22 24.47 -15.01 -1.15
CA GLU A 22 24.26 -13.57 -1.17
C GLU A 22 23.61 -13.32 -2.52
N LYS A 23 22.31 -13.05 -2.48
CA LYS A 23 21.54 -12.59 -3.62
C LYS A 23 22.16 -11.24 -3.95
N GLU A 24 23.14 -11.24 -4.86
CA GLU A 24 23.78 -10.04 -5.35
C GLU A 24 22.67 -9.10 -5.79
N MET A 25 22.39 -8.07 -4.98
CA MET A 25 21.41 -7.05 -5.35
C MET A 25 22.00 -6.35 -6.57
N ASP A 26 21.41 -6.62 -7.75
CA ASP A 26 21.77 -5.93 -8.98
C ASP A 26 21.76 -4.41 -8.68
N SER A 27 22.87 -3.73 -8.90
CA SER A 27 22.88 -2.27 -8.74
C SER A 27 21.87 -1.64 -9.70
N LEU A 28 21.28 -0.51 -9.32
CA LEU A 28 20.32 0.20 -10.19
C LEU A 28 20.88 0.42 -11.60
N ASP A 29 22.17 0.80 -11.70
CA ASP A 29 22.84 1.02 -13.00
C ASP A 29 22.89 -0.25 -13.85
N ASN A 30 23.12 -1.41 -13.24
CA ASN A 30 23.10 -2.68 -13.95
C ASN A 30 21.69 -3.04 -14.44
N LEU A 31 20.68 -2.81 -13.61
CA LEU A 31 19.29 -3.02 -14.01
C LEU A 31 18.88 -2.10 -15.16
N VAL A 32 19.29 -0.82 -15.12
CA VAL A 32 19.05 0.13 -16.22
C VAL A 32 19.71 -0.35 -17.51
N LYS A 33 20.99 -0.72 -17.49
CA LYS A 33 21.71 -1.22 -18.68
C LYS A 33 21.05 -2.48 -19.27
N ARG A 34 20.65 -3.42 -18.42
CA ARG A 34 19.95 -4.64 -18.87
C ARG A 34 18.58 -4.33 -19.47
N PHE A 35 17.83 -3.42 -18.87
CA PHE A 35 16.55 -2.97 -19.41
C PHE A 35 16.74 -2.25 -20.76
N GLU A 36 17.72 -1.38 -20.90
CA GLU A 36 18.01 -0.70 -22.16
C GLU A 36 18.41 -1.67 -23.28
N ALA A 37 19.16 -2.71 -22.94
CA ALA A 37 19.54 -3.76 -23.90
C ALA A 37 18.35 -4.63 -24.36
N ASN A 38 17.37 -4.87 -23.47
CA ASN A 38 16.14 -5.63 -23.80
C ASN A 38 14.95 -5.09 -23.02
N PRO A 39 14.29 -4.02 -23.51
CA PRO A 39 13.12 -3.44 -22.86
C PRO A 39 11.89 -4.37 -22.84
N ALA A 40 11.88 -5.44 -23.65
CA ALA A 40 10.77 -6.40 -23.71
C ALA A 40 10.82 -7.46 -22.58
N ASP A 41 11.93 -7.56 -21.82
CA ASP A 41 12.05 -8.55 -20.74
C ASP A 41 11.27 -8.13 -19.49
N PRO A 42 10.18 -8.86 -19.15
CA PRO A 42 9.36 -8.49 -18.00
C PRO A 42 10.06 -8.66 -16.67
N GLN A 43 11.02 -9.61 -16.54
CA GLN A 43 11.69 -9.88 -15.28
C GLN A 43 12.65 -8.73 -14.92
N THR A 44 13.45 -8.27 -15.89
CA THR A 44 14.31 -7.10 -15.71
C THR A 44 13.49 -5.85 -15.43
N THR A 45 12.40 -5.65 -16.19
CA THR A 45 11.48 -4.52 -15.99
C THR A 45 10.91 -4.49 -14.57
N ILE A 46 10.38 -5.60 -14.08
CA ILE A 46 9.80 -5.67 -12.72
C ILE A 46 10.87 -5.39 -11.64
N LYS A 47 12.08 -5.92 -11.80
CA LYS A 47 13.19 -5.65 -10.87
C LYS A 47 13.55 -4.17 -10.86
N LEU A 48 13.71 -3.57 -12.03
CA LEU A 48 14.04 -2.15 -12.18
C LEU A 48 12.95 -1.25 -11.58
N LEU A 49 11.67 -1.54 -11.86
CA LEU A 49 10.54 -0.78 -11.32
C LEU A 49 10.47 -0.87 -9.79
N LYS A 50 10.72 -2.05 -9.21
CA LYS A 50 10.79 -2.23 -7.76
C LYS A 50 11.92 -1.43 -7.14
N GLU A 51 13.10 -1.44 -7.77
CA GLU A 51 14.26 -0.69 -7.28
C GLU A 51 14.03 0.82 -7.38
N LEU A 52 13.51 1.33 -8.49
CA LEU A 52 13.11 2.74 -8.63
C LEU A 52 12.12 3.16 -7.54
N LYS A 53 11.09 2.33 -7.31
CA LYS A 53 10.07 2.58 -6.29
C LYS A 53 10.66 2.61 -4.87
N SER A 54 11.60 1.71 -4.57
CA SER A 54 12.28 1.66 -3.26
C SER A 54 13.08 2.92 -2.98
N GLN A 55 13.67 3.52 -4.05
CA GLN A 55 14.44 4.75 -3.99
C GLN A 55 13.59 6.02 -4.18
N GLY A 56 12.27 5.91 -4.30
CA GLY A 56 11.38 7.05 -4.54
C GLY A 56 11.60 7.74 -5.89
N LYS A 57 12.22 7.04 -6.86
CA LYS A 57 12.49 7.56 -8.20
C LYS A 57 11.31 7.35 -9.15
N PRO A 58 11.10 8.26 -10.12
CA PRO A 58 10.04 8.11 -11.11
C PRO A 58 10.27 6.86 -11.98
N SER A 59 9.17 6.15 -12.29
CA SER A 59 9.20 4.89 -13.05
C SER A 59 8.42 4.96 -14.37
N GLY A 60 7.79 6.09 -14.68
CA GLY A 60 6.90 6.25 -15.84
C GLY A 60 7.57 5.93 -17.17
N ASP A 61 8.81 6.39 -17.39
CA ASP A 61 9.54 6.15 -18.63
C ASP A 61 9.84 4.66 -18.85
N VAL A 62 10.21 3.95 -17.79
CA VAL A 62 10.44 2.50 -17.83
C VAL A 62 9.15 1.76 -18.18
N VAL A 63 8.03 2.13 -17.55
CA VAL A 63 6.71 1.56 -17.85
C VAL A 63 6.34 1.81 -19.31
N ASN A 64 6.45 3.06 -19.78
CA ASN A 64 6.10 3.42 -21.15
C ASN A 64 6.95 2.68 -22.18
N LYS A 65 8.27 2.65 -21.99
CA LYS A 65 9.19 1.96 -22.89
C LYS A 65 8.94 0.45 -22.93
N TYR A 66 8.65 -0.17 -21.80
CA TYR A 66 8.27 -1.57 -21.74
C TYR A 66 6.98 -1.85 -22.50
N PHE A 67 5.89 -1.10 -22.23
CA PHE A 67 4.60 -1.33 -22.88
C PHE A 67 4.59 -1.01 -24.38
N GLN A 68 5.52 -0.20 -24.88
CA GLN A 68 5.73 -0.03 -26.34
C GLN A 68 6.18 -1.32 -27.04
N THR A 69 6.76 -2.27 -26.30
CA THR A 69 7.16 -3.59 -26.82
C THR A 69 6.07 -4.65 -26.71
N GLN A 70 4.94 -4.35 -26.04
CA GLN A 70 3.85 -5.26 -25.75
C GLN A 70 2.64 -4.98 -26.64
N GLN A 71 1.91 -6.02 -27.01
CA GLN A 71 0.60 -5.87 -27.62
C GLN A 71 -0.48 -5.77 -26.53
N GLU A 72 -1.61 -5.10 -26.80
CA GLU A 72 -2.69 -4.95 -25.81
C GLU A 72 -3.23 -6.31 -25.32
N ALA A 73 -3.28 -7.34 -26.19
CA ALA A 73 -3.68 -8.69 -25.80
C ALA A 73 -2.75 -9.30 -24.72
N ASP A 74 -1.49 -8.84 -24.67
CA ASP A 74 -0.50 -9.31 -23.71
C ASP A 74 -0.75 -8.73 -22.31
N TYR A 75 -1.56 -7.69 -22.15
CA TYR A 75 -1.85 -7.07 -20.84
C TYR A 75 -2.51 -8.06 -19.87
N LEU A 76 -3.14 -9.12 -20.37
CA LEU A 76 -3.69 -10.22 -19.58
C LEU A 76 -2.65 -11.25 -19.11
N LYS A 77 -1.38 -11.11 -19.47
CA LYS A 77 -0.30 -11.95 -18.92
C LYS A 77 0.03 -11.54 -17.48
N ASP A 78 0.29 -12.51 -16.61
CA ASP A 78 0.49 -12.29 -15.18
C ASP A 78 1.56 -11.22 -14.88
N TYR A 79 2.66 -11.24 -15.62
CA TYR A 79 3.73 -10.26 -15.45
C TYR A 79 3.33 -8.85 -15.90
N ASN A 80 2.54 -8.72 -16.98
CA ASN A 80 2.04 -7.42 -17.41
C ASN A 80 0.98 -6.87 -16.47
N TRP A 81 0.09 -7.73 -15.98
CA TRP A 81 -0.87 -7.34 -14.96
C TRP A 81 -0.15 -6.86 -13.69
N SER A 82 0.91 -7.55 -13.24
CA SER A 82 1.65 -7.10 -12.06
C SER A 82 2.29 -5.72 -12.25
N ILE A 83 2.80 -5.43 -13.47
CA ILE A 83 3.35 -4.09 -13.78
C ILE A 83 2.23 -3.05 -13.78
N ILE A 84 1.09 -3.33 -14.44
CA ILE A 84 -0.06 -2.42 -14.47
C ILE A 84 -0.56 -2.15 -13.05
N ARG A 85 -0.75 -3.20 -12.26
CA ARG A 85 -1.28 -3.11 -10.89
C ARG A 85 -0.39 -2.29 -9.98
N ASP A 86 0.93 -2.51 -10.03
CA ASP A 86 1.86 -2.01 -9.02
C ASP A 86 2.55 -0.68 -9.41
N PHE A 87 2.54 -0.30 -10.71
CA PHE A 87 3.33 0.81 -11.21
C PHE A 87 2.61 1.77 -12.19
N VAL A 88 1.37 1.51 -12.60
CA VAL A 88 0.64 2.38 -13.53
C VAL A 88 -0.50 3.08 -12.79
N ASP A 89 -0.31 4.31 -12.35
CA ASP A 89 -1.30 5.06 -11.54
C ASP A 89 -1.93 6.26 -12.29
N ASP A 90 -1.61 6.45 -13.57
CA ASP A 90 -2.23 7.49 -14.38
C ASP A 90 -3.52 6.95 -15.03
N VAL A 91 -4.64 7.61 -14.74
CA VAL A 91 -5.94 7.30 -15.34
C VAL A 91 -5.95 7.42 -16.87
N ASN A 92 -5.07 8.24 -17.43
CA ASN A 92 -4.94 8.44 -18.87
C ASN A 92 -4.04 7.42 -19.55
N ALA A 93 -3.30 6.62 -18.78
CA ALA A 93 -2.43 5.59 -19.33
C ALA A 93 -3.21 4.60 -20.21
N PRO A 94 -2.70 4.24 -21.40
CA PRO A 94 -3.36 3.27 -22.28
C PRO A 94 -3.69 1.96 -21.58
N GLN A 95 -2.82 1.50 -20.68
CA GLN A 95 -2.99 0.28 -19.91
C GLN A 95 -4.22 0.36 -18.99
N ILE A 96 -4.42 1.48 -18.28
CA ILE A 96 -5.58 1.67 -17.41
C ILE A 96 -6.87 1.74 -18.22
N LYS A 97 -6.85 2.46 -19.35
CA LYS A 97 -8.00 2.51 -20.28
C LYS A 97 -8.34 1.14 -20.81
N TYR A 98 -7.32 0.33 -21.15
CA TYR A 98 -7.55 -1.03 -21.63
C TYR A 98 -8.15 -1.93 -20.53
N VAL A 99 -7.64 -1.88 -19.29
CA VAL A 99 -8.21 -2.60 -18.14
C VAL A 99 -9.66 -2.18 -17.92
N PHE A 100 -9.92 -0.88 -17.91
CA PHE A 100 -11.27 -0.32 -17.71
C PHE A 100 -12.26 -0.79 -18.78
N ASN A 101 -11.86 -0.82 -20.05
CA ASN A 101 -12.71 -1.23 -21.16
C ASN A 101 -12.86 -2.76 -21.26
N ASN A 102 -11.98 -3.54 -20.64
CA ASN A 102 -11.96 -5.01 -20.69
C ASN A 102 -12.09 -5.65 -19.30
N GLN A 103 -12.77 -4.98 -18.34
CA GLN A 103 -12.86 -5.41 -16.94
C GLN A 103 -13.25 -6.90 -16.81
N SER A 104 -14.24 -7.36 -17.55
CA SER A 104 -14.70 -8.75 -17.49
C SER A 104 -13.60 -9.77 -17.80
N LYS A 105 -12.72 -9.48 -18.77
CA LYS A 105 -11.59 -10.36 -19.11
C LYS A 105 -10.56 -10.38 -17.98
N PHE A 106 -10.27 -9.22 -17.37
CA PHE A 106 -9.34 -9.13 -16.25
C PHE A 106 -9.90 -9.81 -15.00
N ILE A 107 -11.18 -9.60 -14.68
CA ILE A 107 -11.85 -10.26 -13.54
C ILE A 107 -11.86 -11.79 -13.71
N GLN A 108 -12.10 -12.28 -14.92
CA GLN A 108 -12.06 -13.73 -15.21
C GLN A 108 -10.65 -14.30 -15.03
N ARG A 109 -9.60 -13.55 -15.40
CA ARG A 109 -8.21 -14.02 -15.38
C ARG A 109 -7.55 -13.89 -14.01
N PHE A 110 -7.81 -12.81 -13.28
CA PHE A 110 -7.13 -12.49 -12.01
C PHE A 110 -8.09 -12.62 -10.82
N SER A 111 -8.70 -11.54 -10.39
CA SER A 111 -9.81 -11.58 -9.44
C SER A 111 -10.61 -10.29 -9.55
N LYS A 112 -11.88 -10.35 -9.13
CA LYS A 112 -12.74 -9.16 -9.08
C LYS A 112 -12.14 -8.10 -8.16
N ASP A 113 -11.70 -8.51 -6.99
CA ASP A 113 -11.17 -7.60 -5.96
C ASP A 113 -9.88 -6.92 -6.43
N ASP A 114 -8.93 -7.66 -7.02
CA ASP A 114 -7.68 -7.07 -7.52
C ASP A 114 -7.92 -6.04 -8.62
N VAL A 115 -8.83 -6.33 -9.56
CA VAL A 115 -9.12 -5.44 -10.68
C VAL A 115 -9.79 -4.16 -10.20
N PHE A 116 -10.83 -4.29 -9.36
CA PHE A 116 -11.51 -3.12 -8.84
C PHE A 116 -10.63 -2.32 -7.87
N GLN A 117 -9.86 -2.98 -7.01
CA GLN A 117 -8.92 -2.27 -6.15
C GLN A 117 -7.93 -1.42 -6.95
N LYS A 118 -7.43 -1.94 -8.08
CA LYS A 118 -6.56 -1.18 -8.97
C LYS A 118 -7.26 0.02 -9.58
N LEU A 119 -8.43 -0.19 -10.19
CA LEU A 119 -9.19 0.88 -10.85
C LEU A 119 -9.65 1.95 -9.85
N ASP A 120 -10.19 1.54 -8.70
CA ASP A 120 -10.62 2.46 -7.63
C ASP A 120 -9.46 3.32 -7.12
N ASN A 121 -8.29 2.73 -6.89
CA ASN A 121 -7.11 3.49 -6.47
C ASN A 121 -6.69 4.53 -7.49
N VAL A 122 -6.74 4.19 -8.79
CA VAL A 122 -6.42 5.12 -9.88
C VAL A 122 -7.46 6.23 -9.96
N PHE A 123 -8.75 5.91 -9.89
CA PHE A 123 -9.83 6.89 -9.97
C PHE A 123 -9.86 7.80 -8.74
N VAL A 124 -9.72 7.25 -7.55
CA VAL A 124 -9.59 8.04 -6.32
C VAL A 124 -8.38 8.97 -6.39
N GLY A 125 -7.21 8.44 -6.81
CA GLY A 125 -5.99 9.24 -6.95
C GLY A 125 -6.13 10.38 -7.97
N HIS A 126 -6.86 10.14 -9.08
CA HIS A 126 -7.16 11.18 -10.07
C HIS A 126 -8.09 12.25 -9.50
N LEU A 127 -9.20 11.84 -8.91
CA LEU A 127 -10.21 12.74 -8.36
C LEU A 127 -9.67 13.58 -7.18
N GLU A 128 -8.76 13.02 -6.35
CA GLU A 128 -8.14 13.77 -5.24
C GLU A 128 -7.39 15.02 -5.70
N ARG A 129 -6.78 15.00 -6.90
CA ARG A 129 -6.08 16.16 -7.48
C ARG A 129 -7.02 17.33 -7.70
N TYR A 130 -8.31 17.07 -7.96
CA TYR A 130 -9.31 18.06 -8.29
C TYR A 130 -10.30 18.36 -7.18
N TYR A 131 -10.41 17.49 -6.17
CA TYR A 131 -11.45 17.59 -5.13
C TYR A 131 -11.51 18.95 -4.44
N ASN A 132 -10.34 19.52 -4.10
CA ASN A 132 -10.24 20.84 -3.46
C ASN A 132 -9.79 21.95 -4.41
N SER A 133 -9.22 21.63 -5.58
CA SER A 133 -8.59 22.59 -6.48
C SER A 133 -9.44 22.98 -7.70
N ASN A 134 -10.24 22.04 -8.21
CA ASN A 134 -11.07 22.25 -9.40
C ASN A 134 -12.34 21.38 -9.36
N ARG A 135 -13.38 21.93 -8.76
CA ARG A 135 -14.65 21.20 -8.57
C ARG A 135 -15.34 20.82 -9.87
N THR A 136 -15.14 21.61 -10.94
CA THR A 136 -15.70 21.34 -12.26
C THR A 136 -15.10 20.06 -12.85
N GLU A 137 -13.76 19.94 -12.87
CA GLU A 137 -13.09 18.73 -13.36
C GLU A 137 -13.39 17.51 -12.47
N TYR A 138 -13.46 17.70 -11.15
CA TYR A 138 -13.89 16.66 -10.25
C TYR A 138 -15.29 16.11 -10.61
N ASN A 139 -16.28 16.99 -10.75
CA ASN A 139 -17.65 16.58 -11.07
C ASN A 139 -17.74 15.93 -12.45
N LYS A 140 -17.08 16.50 -13.46
CA LYS A 140 -17.01 15.94 -14.82
C LYS A 140 -16.50 14.51 -14.83
N TYR A 141 -15.42 14.23 -14.08
CA TYR A 141 -14.86 12.89 -14.03
C TYR A 141 -15.74 11.92 -13.22
N LEU A 142 -16.35 12.38 -12.14
CA LEU A 142 -17.28 11.58 -11.36
C LEU A 142 -18.53 11.22 -12.20
N ASP A 143 -19.06 12.17 -12.99
CA ASP A 143 -20.16 11.94 -13.93
C ASP A 143 -19.76 10.99 -15.06
N PHE A 144 -18.52 11.05 -15.53
CA PHE A 144 -17.99 10.08 -16.48
C PHE A 144 -18.06 8.65 -15.91
N LEU A 145 -17.58 8.43 -14.68
CA LEU A 145 -17.64 7.11 -14.03
C LEU A 145 -19.09 6.63 -13.86
N ARG A 146 -20.01 7.52 -13.49
CA ARG A 146 -21.44 7.18 -13.39
C ARG A 146 -22.02 6.78 -14.73
N ASN A 147 -21.79 7.58 -15.77
CA ASN A 147 -22.38 7.41 -17.09
C ASN A 147 -21.82 6.19 -17.85
N THR A 148 -20.59 5.77 -17.53
CA THR A 148 -20.02 4.52 -18.05
C THR A 148 -20.55 3.27 -17.36
N GLY A 149 -21.36 3.42 -16.30
CA GLY A 149 -21.87 2.30 -15.53
C GLY A 149 -20.78 1.58 -14.72
N TYR A 150 -19.74 2.32 -14.28
CA TYR A 150 -18.68 1.71 -13.48
C TYR A 150 -19.25 1.08 -12.21
N GLU A 151 -19.06 -0.24 -12.05
CA GLU A 151 -19.71 -1.01 -10.97
C GLU A 151 -19.38 -0.49 -9.57
N HIS A 152 -18.15 0.00 -9.36
CA HIS A 152 -17.71 0.57 -8.09
C HIS A 152 -17.85 2.11 -8.01
N TYR A 153 -18.68 2.72 -8.87
CA TYR A 153 -18.93 4.16 -8.80
C TYR A 153 -19.29 4.64 -7.39
N ASP A 154 -20.21 3.93 -6.73
CA ASP A 154 -20.64 4.27 -5.36
C ASP A 154 -19.51 4.21 -4.36
N VAL A 155 -18.55 3.31 -4.55
CA VAL A 155 -17.38 3.15 -3.68
C VAL A 155 -16.44 4.35 -3.84
N VAL A 156 -16.12 4.71 -5.08
CA VAL A 156 -15.30 5.89 -5.38
C VAL A 156 -15.99 7.17 -4.87
N SER A 157 -17.29 7.31 -5.10
CA SER A 157 -18.09 8.46 -4.62
C SER A 157 -18.13 8.52 -3.09
N ASP A 158 -18.38 7.39 -2.42
CA ASP A 158 -18.45 7.31 -0.96
C ASP A 158 -17.11 7.69 -0.29
N TYR A 159 -15.97 7.43 -0.93
CA TYR A 159 -14.66 7.88 -0.43
C TYR A 159 -14.57 9.41 -0.28
N PHE A 160 -15.12 10.15 -1.22
CA PHE A 160 -15.17 11.61 -1.12
C PHE A 160 -16.29 12.09 -0.21
N TYR A 161 -17.37 11.33 -0.13
CA TYR A 161 -18.49 11.67 0.75
C TYR A 161 -18.10 11.55 2.24
N ILE A 162 -17.27 10.59 2.64
CA ILE A 162 -16.78 10.56 4.03
C ILE A 162 -15.93 11.80 4.37
N LYS A 163 -15.17 12.36 3.42
CA LYS A 163 -14.44 13.62 3.64
C LYS A 163 -15.37 14.81 3.86
N GLN A 164 -16.50 14.86 3.15
CA GLN A 164 -17.54 15.84 3.37
C GLN A 164 -18.20 15.67 4.74
N LEU A 165 -18.59 14.44 5.10
CA LEU A 165 -19.18 14.14 6.41
C LEU A 165 -18.22 14.47 7.57
N ARG A 166 -16.92 14.29 7.38
CA ARG A 166 -15.88 14.72 8.32
C ARG A 166 -15.87 16.24 8.47
N ALA A 167 -15.87 16.98 7.37
CA ALA A 167 -15.92 18.44 7.40
C ALA A 167 -17.21 19.00 8.06
N GLU A 168 -18.34 18.33 7.84
CA GLU A 168 -19.64 18.65 8.43
C GLU A 168 -19.81 18.12 9.88
N ARG A 169 -18.82 17.41 10.42
CA ARG A 169 -18.82 16.74 11.73
C ARG A 169 -19.99 15.77 11.94
N LYS A 170 -20.49 15.15 10.89
CA LYS A 170 -21.58 14.16 10.91
C LYS A 170 -21.05 12.76 11.28
N SER A 171 -20.71 12.55 12.54
CA SER A 171 -20.00 11.36 13.01
C SER A 171 -20.77 10.04 12.80
N GLU A 172 -22.11 10.06 12.88
CA GLU A 172 -22.94 8.87 12.70
C GLU A 172 -22.95 8.43 11.24
N ASP A 173 -23.29 9.32 10.32
CA ASP A 173 -23.30 9.04 8.88
C ASP A 173 -21.91 8.66 8.40
N TYR A 174 -20.88 9.33 8.94
CA TYR A 174 -19.48 8.99 8.70
C TYR A 174 -19.18 7.54 9.03
N PHE A 175 -19.56 7.07 10.23
CA PHE A 175 -19.33 5.69 10.64
C PHE A 175 -19.99 4.67 9.70
N TYR A 176 -21.26 4.89 9.32
CA TYR A 176 -21.96 3.98 8.42
C TYR A 176 -21.32 3.93 7.04
N LYS A 177 -20.92 5.06 6.48
CA LYS A 177 -20.21 5.13 5.20
C LYS A 177 -18.80 4.51 5.28
N ALA A 178 -18.04 4.80 6.32
CA ALA A 178 -16.74 4.19 6.58
C ALA A 178 -16.84 2.67 6.68
N ARG A 179 -17.87 2.14 7.34
CA ARG A 179 -18.14 0.69 7.44
C ARG A 179 -18.42 0.06 6.07
N LYS A 180 -19.17 0.76 5.20
CA LYS A 180 -19.40 0.31 3.83
C LYS A 180 -18.09 0.25 3.05
N LEU A 181 -17.30 1.33 3.06
CA LEU A 181 -15.99 1.39 2.39
C LEU A 181 -15.03 0.32 2.89
N PHE A 182 -14.94 0.09 4.19
CA PHE A 182 -14.07 -0.93 4.74
C PHE A 182 -14.42 -2.35 4.23
N ARG A 183 -15.69 -2.65 3.99
CA ARG A 183 -16.10 -3.95 3.42
C ARG A 183 -15.57 -4.18 2.01
N TYR A 184 -15.47 -3.12 1.20
CA TYR A 184 -14.92 -3.20 -0.15
C TYR A 184 -13.39 -3.20 -0.17
N PHE A 185 -12.75 -2.55 0.82
CA PHE A 185 -11.30 -2.34 0.85
C PHE A 185 -10.69 -2.69 2.20
N PRO A 186 -10.83 -3.92 2.69
CA PRO A 186 -10.37 -4.30 4.03
C PRO A 186 -8.84 -4.22 4.20
N GLU A 187 -8.09 -4.16 3.08
CA GLU A 187 -6.63 -4.09 3.06
C GLU A 187 -6.09 -2.79 2.45
N ASN A 188 -6.98 -1.90 1.99
CA ASN A 188 -6.57 -0.63 1.41
C ASN A 188 -6.15 0.35 2.51
N ARG A 189 -4.83 0.47 2.71
CA ARG A 189 -4.23 1.29 3.77
C ARG A 189 -4.59 2.76 3.67
N LYS A 190 -4.61 3.32 2.45
CA LYS A 190 -4.96 4.73 2.23
C LYS A 190 -6.39 4.99 2.68
N MET A 191 -7.31 4.09 2.35
CA MET A 191 -8.70 4.15 2.77
C MET A 191 -8.85 4.02 4.29
N ILE A 192 -8.18 3.03 4.89
CA ILE A 192 -8.24 2.80 6.34
C ILE A 192 -7.62 3.99 7.08
N LYS A 193 -6.54 4.58 6.55
CA LYS A 193 -5.95 5.81 7.12
C LYS A 193 -6.95 6.95 7.10
N GLU A 194 -7.59 7.24 5.97
CA GLU A 194 -8.61 8.31 5.86
C GLU A 194 -9.77 8.09 6.83
N ILE A 195 -10.27 6.84 6.93
CA ILE A 195 -11.31 6.47 7.88
C ILE A 195 -10.85 6.70 9.32
N THR A 196 -9.63 6.32 9.66
CA THR A 196 -9.09 6.44 11.02
C THR A 196 -8.88 7.90 11.40
N ASP A 197 -8.28 8.70 10.49
CA ASP A 197 -8.06 10.13 10.69
C ASP A 197 -9.38 10.88 10.94
N GLY A 198 -10.40 10.62 10.11
CA GLY A 198 -11.70 11.26 10.29
C GLY A 198 -12.40 10.82 11.59
N ALA A 199 -12.31 9.54 11.94
CA ALA A 199 -12.90 9.07 13.20
C ALA A 199 -12.22 9.68 14.43
N LEU A 200 -10.90 9.82 14.41
CA LEU A 200 -10.15 10.48 15.47
C LEU A 200 -10.58 11.93 15.67
N GLU A 201 -10.90 12.61 14.57
CA GLU A 201 -11.28 14.02 14.58
C GLU A 201 -12.71 14.28 15.06
N ILE A 202 -13.70 13.49 14.58
CA ILE A 202 -15.12 13.83 14.76
C ILE A 202 -15.90 12.87 15.65
N MET A 203 -15.35 11.70 16.02
CA MET A 203 -16.09 10.70 16.77
C MET A 203 -15.70 10.71 18.26
N ASN A 204 -16.73 10.63 19.13
CA ASN A 204 -16.57 10.45 20.57
C ASN A 204 -17.21 9.13 21.07
N ASP A 205 -17.95 8.43 20.22
CA ASP A 205 -18.53 7.11 20.56
C ASP A 205 -17.42 6.05 20.59
N VAL A 206 -17.07 5.63 21.80
CA VAL A 206 -15.99 4.66 22.04
C VAL A 206 -16.33 3.30 21.42
N SER A 207 -17.59 2.91 21.37
CA SER A 207 -17.99 1.63 20.77
C SER A 207 -17.70 1.61 19.26
N ARG A 208 -18.03 2.69 18.56
CA ARG A 208 -17.72 2.86 17.13
C ARG A 208 -16.22 3.01 16.87
N LEU A 209 -15.52 3.76 17.73
CA LEU A 209 -14.06 3.89 17.65
C LEU A 209 -13.34 2.55 17.80
N LYS A 210 -13.81 1.65 18.69
CA LYS A 210 -13.25 0.30 18.83
C LYS A 210 -13.36 -0.51 17.53
N VAL A 211 -14.46 -0.37 16.79
CA VAL A 211 -14.59 -1.03 15.48
C VAL A 211 -13.55 -0.50 14.48
N ILE A 212 -13.35 0.81 14.42
CA ILE A 212 -12.34 1.41 13.52
C ILE A 212 -10.93 1.07 13.98
N GLN A 213 -10.68 0.98 15.29
CA GLN A 213 -9.40 0.53 15.83
C GLN A 213 -9.05 -0.90 15.37
N LEU A 214 -10.01 -1.81 15.31
CA LEU A 214 -9.80 -3.15 14.76
C LEU A 214 -9.43 -3.12 13.27
N TRP A 215 -10.01 -2.19 12.48
CA TRP A 215 -9.64 -2.03 11.07
C TRP A 215 -8.23 -1.45 10.92
N ALA A 216 -7.89 -0.44 11.70
CA ALA A 216 -6.54 0.11 11.73
C ALA A 216 -5.48 -0.94 12.15
N GLY A 217 -5.85 -1.86 13.06
CA GLY A 217 -5.00 -2.98 13.48
C GLY A 217 -4.55 -3.86 12.31
N LYS A 218 -5.44 -4.15 11.36
CA LYS A 218 -5.09 -4.95 10.16
C LYS A 218 -3.97 -4.31 9.32
N THR A 219 -3.93 -2.98 9.26
CA THR A 219 -2.88 -2.29 8.49
C THR A 219 -1.50 -2.43 9.11
N VAL A 220 -1.39 -2.42 10.44
CA VAL A 220 -0.11 -2.57 11.14
C VAL A 220 0.36 -4.02 11.21
N GLU A 221 -0.57 -5.00 11.13
CA GLU A 221 -0.22 -6.41 11.02
C GLU A 221 0.38 -6.74 9.65
N SER A 222 -0.17 -6.16 8.59
CA SER A 222 0.29 -6.43 7.21
C SER A 222 1.61 -5.76 6.87
N LYS A 223 1.87 -4.56 7.41
CA LYS A 223 3.15 -3.82 7.26
C LYS A 223 3.30 -2.76 8.34
N LYS A 224 4.41 -2.76 9.03
CA LYS A 224 4.72 -1.79 10.08
C LYS A 224 5.32 -0.52 9.46
N ASP A 225 4.51 0.33 8.84
CA ASP A 225 4.94 1.67 8.45
C ASP A 225 4.55 2.69 9.52
N PHE A 226 5.27 3.81 9.57
CA PHE A 226 5.12 4.80 10.63
C PHE A 226 3.71 5.41 10.69
N ASP A 227 3.11 5.77 9.55
CA ASP A 227 1.80 6.44 9.54
C ASP A 227 0.68 5.50 9.99
N ALA A 228 0.73 4.22 9.59
CA ALA A 228 -0.23 3.23 10.07
C ALA A 228 -0.09 2.98 11.58
N LEU A 229 1.15 2.85 12.08
CA LEU A 229 1.43 2.71 13.50
C LEU A 229 0.96 3.92 14.30
N TYR A 230 1.25 5.13 13.82
CA TYR A 230 0.86 6.39 14.44
C TYR A 230 -0.66 6.47 14.65
N ASN A 231 -1.44 6.20 13.58
CA ASN A 231 -2.89 6.20 13.64
C ASN A 231 -3.45 5.12 14.56
N TYR A 232 -2.85 3.92 14.52
CA TYR A 232 -3.28 2.82 15.38
C TYR A 232 -3.04 3.12 16.86
N VAL A 233 -1.93 3.77 17.19
CA VAL A 233 -1.64 4.23 18.56
C VAL A 233 -2.67 5.24 19.03
N LEU A 234 -2.93 6.29 18.24
CA LEU A 234 -3.88 7.34 18.60
C LEU A 234 -5.29 6.78 18.82
N ILE A 235 -5.78 5.92 17.91
CA ILE A 235 -7.12 5.36 18.06
C ILE A 235 -7.20 4.36 19.22
N SER A 236 -6.15 3.57 19.47
CA SER A 236 -6.09 2.66 20.60
C SER A 236 -6.11 3.43 21.94
N ASN A 237 -5.36 4.51 22.03
CA ASN A 237 -5.39 5.40 23.20
C ASN A 237 -6.78 6.01 23.43
N LYS A 238 -7.39 6.54 22.37
CA LYS A 238 -8.76 7.13 22.44
C LYS A 238 -9.82 6.09 22.82
N CYS A 239 -9.60 4.81 22.52
CA CYS A 239 -10.46 3.70 22.94
C CYS A 239 -10.21 3.19 24.35
N GLY A 240 -9.21 3.72 25.08
CA GLY A 240 -8.82 3.27 26.41
C GLY A 240 -7.91 2.03 26.42
N PHE A 241 -7.33 1.63 25.28
CA PHE A 241 -6.38 0.53 25.19
C PHE A 241 -4.94 1.00 25.41
N GLY A 242 -4.64 1.54 26.60
CA GLY A 242 -3.35 2.17 26.93
C GLY A 242 -2.15 1.26 26.70
N ASP A 243 -2.20 -0.01 27.09
CA ASP A 243 -1.09 -0.96 26.92
C ASP A 243 -0.82 -1.24 25.42
N VAL A 244 -1.87 -1.36 24.62
CA VAL A 244 -1.75 -1.50 23.17
C VAL A 244 -1.11 -0.25 22.58
N ALA A 245 -1.59 0.93 22.97
CA ALA A 245 -1.04 2.19 22.51
C ALA A 245 0.46 2.32 22.84
N LYS A 246 0.87 2.03 24.09
CA LYS A 246 2.27 2.05 24.52
C LYS A 246 3.15 1.09 23.72
N LYS A 247 2.70 -0.16 23.55
CA LYS A 247 3.42 -1.17 22.76
C LYS A 247 3.68 -0.70 21.33
N TYR A 248 2.65 -0.21 20.65
CA TYR A 248 2.78 0.19 19.25
C TYR A 248 3.47 1.54 19.07
N ALA A 249 3.46 2.43 20.06
CA ALA A 249 4.27 3.65 20.06
C ALA A 249 5.77 3.35 20.11
N GLN A 250 6.18 2.35 20.89
CA GLN A 250 7.58 1.87 20.89
C GLN A 250 8.00 1.36 19.51
N ILE A 251 7.12 0.58 18.85
CA ILE A 251 7.38 0.09 17.48
C ILE A 251 7.47 1.26 16.49
N ALA A 252 6.57 2.26 16.60
CA ALA A 252 6.61 3.45 15.75
C ALA A 252 7.92 4.24 15.95
N THR A 253 8.40 4.34 17.18
CA THR A 253 9.69 4.99 17.49
C THR A 253 10.85 4.25 16.82
N SER A 254 10.91 2.92 16.95
CA SER A 254 11.94 2.12 16.27
C SER A 254 11.91 2.26 14.76
N VAL A 255 10.72 2.31 14.14
CA VAL A 255 10.59 2.55 12.69
C VAL A 255 11.09 3.95 12.31
N ALA A 256 10.78 4.98 13.12
CA ALA A 256 11.27 6.34 12.89
C ALA A 256 12.80 6.42 12.98
N GLU A 257 13.40 5.77 13.97
CA GLU A 257 14.86 5.70 14.16
C GLU A 257 15.54 5.02 12.98
N GLN A 258 15.01 3.89 12.50
CA GLN A 258 15.56 3.17 11.34
C GLN A 258 15.47 3.96 10.04
N SER A 259 14.48 4.83 9.91
CA SER A 259 14.30 5.67 8.71
C SER A 259 15.29 6.83 8.62
N SER A 260 15.98 7.19 9.71
CA SER A 260 16.83 8.38 9.84
C SER A 260 16.11 9.69 9.46
N ASN A 261 14.77 9.70 9.49
CA ASN A 261 13.95 10.86 9.14
C ASN A 261 13.62 11.69 10.39
N GLN A 262 14.22 12.87 10.51
CA GLN A 262 14.06 13.75 11.66
C GLN A 262 12.59 14.12 11.95
N MET A 263 11.78 14.31 10.90
CA MET A 263 10.36 14.64 11.06
C MET A 263 9.56 13.47 11.69
N LEU A 264 9.89 12.23 11.32
CA LEU A 264 9.24 11.04 11.90
C LEU A 264 9.68 10.86 13.36
N LEU A 265 10.94 11.13 13.68
CA LEU A 265 11.45 11.09 15.05
C LEU A 265 10.73 12.10 15.96
N GLU A 266 10.50 13.31 15.49
CA GLU A 266 9.75 14.31 16.23
C GLU A 266 8.28 13.91 16.44
N LYS A 267 7.63 13.35 15.39
CA LYS A 267 6.27 12.81 15.53
C LYS A 267 6.22 11.67 16.54
N ALA A 268 7.20 10.75 16.53
CA ALA A 268 7.28 9.65 17.49
C ALA A 268 7.44 10.15 18.94
N LYS A 269 8.27 11.17 19.16
CA LYS A 269 8.42 11.80 20.49
C LYS A 269 7.10 12.39 20.99
N LYS A 270 6.41 13.16 20.13
CA LYS A 270 5.08 13.72 20.46
C LYS A 270 4.07 12.63 20.78
N LEU A 271 4.08 11.53 19.98
CA LEU A 271 3.18 10.39 20.20
C LEU A 271 3.39 9.78 21.60
N ASN A 272 4.64 9.55 22.00
CA ASN A 272 4.97 9.01 23.33
C ASN A 272 4.54 9.96 24.47
N GLN A 273 4.59 11.27 24.27
CA GLN A 273 4.10 12.25 25.25
C GLN A 273 2.57 12.20 25.42
N LEU A 274 1.84 11.86 24.35
CA LEU A 274 0.37 11.80 24.38
C LEU A 274 -0.19 10.56 25.07
N ILE A 275 0.59 9.48 25.19
CA ILE A 275 0.13 8.19 25.74
C ILE A 275 0.68 7.87 27.13
N ASN A 276 1.59 8.68 27.65
CA ASN A 276 2.11 8.60 29.03
C ASN A 276 1.35 9.53 29.95
#